data_0148b94fdec8c29eb540b24a0b67f3b0
#
_entry.id   0148b94fdec8c29eb540b24a0b67f3b0
#
_cell.length_a   1.000
_cell.length_b   1.000
_cell.length_c   1.000
_cell.angle_alpha   90.00
_cell.angle_beta   90.00
_cell.angle_gamma   90.00
#
_symmetry.space_group_name_H-M   'P 1'
#
loop_
_entity.id
_entity.type
_entity.pdbx_description
1 polymer ?
#
loop_
_entity_poly.entity_id
_entity_poly.type
_entity_poly.pdbx_seq_one_letter_code
_entity_poly.pdbx_strand_id
1 'polypeptide(L)'
;MFENVKNNFPVFNKNPELIFLDTAASALKPKSVIERINNCYSYEYTNIHRGVYKLSTDLTDKFENVRIKTSKYINAESENNIVFTKSATEAINLVTSCFSEKYLDRGDEVLLSYLEHHSNIVPWQIAAKKRGFKIVAIDINKEGSIDYDDFVKKLNSKTKFISI
;
A
#
# COMPACT_ATOMS: atom_id res chain seq x y z
N MET A 1 28.10 -4.43 4.85
CA MET A 1 26.86 -5.09 4.39
C MET A 1 26.20 -4.38 3.20
N PHE A 2 26.40 -3.06 2.98
CA PHE A 2 25.72 -2.29 1.92
C PHE A 2 26.64 -1.79 0.78
N GLU A 3 27.95 -2.09 0.80
CA GLU A 3 28.93 -1.56 -0.16
C GLU A 3 28.65 -1.88 -1.64
N ASN A 4 27.90 -2.95 -1.94
CA ASN A 4 27.61 -3.35 -3.31
C ASN A 4 26.14 -3.16 -3.73
N VAL A 5 25.27 -2.61 -2.86
CA VAL A 5 23.84 -2.47 -3.17
C VAL A 5 23.61 -1.49 -4.32
N LYS A 6 24.36 -0.40 -4.39
CA LYS A 6 24.30 0.58 -5.51
C LYS A 6 24.42 -0.07 -6.89
N ASN A 7 25.25 -1.10 -7.01
CA ASN A 7 25.50 -1.79 -8.28
C ASN A 7 24.28 -2.52 -8.84
N ASN A 8 23.28 -2.78 -8.00
CA ASN A 8 22.02 -3.38 -8.43
C ASN A 8 21.06 -2.39 -9.11
N PHE A 9 21.37 -1.11 -9.09
CA PHE A 9 20.51 -0.06 -9.63
C PHE A 9 21.18 0.64 -10.81
N PRO A 10 20.76 0.39 -12.05
CA PRO A 10 21.42 0.91 -13.27
C PRO A 10 21.53 2.43 -13.37
N VAL A 11 20.67 3.17 -12.64
CA VAL A 11 20.72 4.64 -12.61
C VAL A 11 22.07 5.17 -12.14
N PHE A 12 22.73 4.47 -11.23
CA PHE A 12 24.05 4.87 -10.70
C PHE A 12 25.20 4.61 -11.69
N ASN A 13 25.00 3.77 -12.70
CA ASN A 13 26.02 3.56 -13.74
C ASN A 13 26.24 4.83 -14.59
N LYS A 14 25.19 5.64 -14.77
CA LYS A 14 25.27 6.93 -15.48
C LYS A 14 25.43 8.12 -14.54
N ASN A 15 25.15 7.95 -13.27
CA ASN A 15 25.14 8.99 -12.25
C ASN A 15 25.87 8.50 -11.00
N PRO A 16 27.20 8.26 -11.05
CA PRO A 16 27.93 7.64 -9.94
C PRO A 16 27.92 8.48 -8.66
N GLU A 17 27.87 9.82 -8.81
CA GLU A 17 27.85 10.78 -7.69
C GLU A 17 26.44 11.03 -7.13
N LEU A 18 25.42 10.42 -7.70
CA LEU A 18 24.05 10.63 -7.25
C LEU A 18 23.86 10.12 -5.81
N ILE A 19 23.37 11.00 -4.96
CA ILE A 19 22.82 10.67 -3.63
C ILE A 19 21.30 10.73 -3.76
N PHE A 20 20.64 9.57 -3.75
CA PHE A 20 19.19 9.47 -3.92
C PHE A 20 18.53 9.27 -2.55
N LEU A 21 17.79 10.27 -2.09
CA LEU A 21 17.09 10.28 -0.79
C LEU A 21 15.57 10.38 -0.92
N ASP A 22 15.04 10.21 -2.13
CA ASP A 22 13.62 10.40 -2.45
C ASP A 22 12.85 9.09 -2.66
N THR A 23 13.29 8.01 -2.01
CA THR A 23 12.65 6.69 -2.11
C THR A 23 11.20 6.67 -1.61
N ALA A 24 10.86 7.57 -0.68
CA ALA A 24 9.49 7.70 -0.17
C ALA A 24 8.52 8.14 -1.28
N ALA A 25 8.94 9.03 -2.18
CA ALA A 25 8.13 9.43 -3.33
C ALA A 25 8.14 8.38 -4.44
N SER A 26 9.33 7.84 -4.79
CA SER A 26 9.46 6.79 -5.81
C SER A 26 10.76 6.00 -5.64
N ALA A 27 10.65 4.72 -5.35
CA ALA A 27 11.80 3.84 -5.23
C ALA A 27 12.48 3.61 -6.59
N LEU A 28 13.81 3.66 -6.61
CA LEU A 28 14.61 3.24 -7.76
C LEU A 28 14.35 1.76 -8.07
N LYS A 29 14.42 1.42 -9.35
CA LYS A 29 14.18 0.04 -9.80
C LYS A 29 15.50 -0.73 -9.92
N PRO A 30 15.67 -1.84 -9.20
CA PRO A 30 16.85 -2.68 -9.36
C PRO A 30 16.83 -3.39 -10.72
N LYS A 31 18.03 -3.74 -11.20
CA LYS A 31 18.23 -4.43 -12.48
C LYS A 31 17.35 -5.67 -12.63
N SER A 32 17.23 -6.47 -11.58
CA SER A 32 16.41 -7.69 -11.58
C SER A 32 14.92 -7.41 -11.88
N VAL A 33 14.38 -6.31 -11.37
CA VAL A 33 12.97 -5.90 -11.65
C VAL A 33 12.83 -5.45 -13.10
N ILE A 34 13.78 -4.63 -13.59
CA ILE A 34 13.75 -4.14 -14.98
C ILE A 34 13.82 -5.31 -15.95
N GLU A 35 14.76 -6.24 -15.72
CA GLU A 35 14.93 -7.45 -16.56
C GLU A 35 13.70 -8.35 -16.49
N ARG A 36 13.10 -8.53 -15.31
CA ARG A 36 11.88 -9.33 -15.16
C ARG A 36 10.70 -8.75 -15.94
N ILE A 37 10.53 -7.42 -15.91
CA ILE A 37 9.47 -6.74 -16.68
C ILE A 37 9.74 -6.90 -18.19
N ASN A 38 10.99 -6.65 -18.63
CA ASN A 38 11.36 -6.79 -20.03
C ASN A 38 11.13 -8.22 -20.55
N ASN A 39 11.56 -9.23 -19.79
CA ASN A 39 11.35 -10.64 -20.16
C ASN A 39 9.87 -10.99 -20.22
N CYS A 40 9.07 -10.48 -19.29
CA CYS A 40 7.63 -10.70 -19.30
C CYS A 40 6.99 -10.17 -20.59
N TYR A 41 7.24 -8.91 -20.91
CA TYR A 41 6.65 -8.30 -22.10
C TYR A 41 7.20 -8.86 -23.42
N SER A 42 8.48 -9.27 -23.45
CA SER A 42 9.10 -9.77 -24.67
C SER A 42 8.74 -11.22 -25.01
N TYR A 43 8.54 -12.07 -23.98
CA TYR A 43 8.50 -13.52 -24.20
C TYR A 43 7.36 -14.25 -23.50
N GLU A 44 6.72 -13.66 -22.49
CA GLU A 44 5.75 -14.37 -21.65
C GLU A 44 4.36 -13.72 -21.65
N TYR A 45 4.23 -12.50 -22.19
CA TYR A 45 3.02 -11.70 -22.05
C TYR A 45 1.82 -12.32 -22.74
N THR A 46 0.77 -12.55 -21.96
CA THR A 46 -0.54 -13.03 -22.41
C THR A 46 -1.58 -12.74 -21.33
N ASN A 47 -2.85 -13.05 -21.60
CA ASN A 47 -3.88 -13.03 -20.58
C ASN A 47 -3.64 -14.13 -19.54
N ILE A 48 -4.00 -13.86 -18.31
CA ILE A 48 -3.96 -14.83 -17.20
C ILE A 48 -5.37 -15.32 -16.86
N HIS A 49 -5.46 -16.49 -16.20
CA HIS A 49 -6.67 -17.15 -15.69
C HIS A 49 -7.63 -17.74 -16.74
N ARG A 50 -7.71 -17.22 -17.97
CA ARG A 50 -8.73 -17.63 -18.95
C ARG A 50 -8.18 -18.35 -20.17
N GLY A 51 -6.87 -18.35 -20.37
CA GLY A 51 -6.25 -19.05 -21.50
C GLY A 51 -6.01 -20.52 -21.18
N VAL A 52 -6.34 -21.40 -22.13
CA VAL A 52 -6.13 -22.85 -22.00
C VAL A 52 -4.82 -23.33 -22.64
N TYR A 53 -4.02 -22.43 -23.18
CA TYR A 53 -2.72 -22.75 -23.79
C TYR A 53 -1.57 -22.55 -22.80
N LYS A 54 -0.48 -23.26 -23.05
CA LYS A 54 0.67 -23.35 -22.12
C LYS A 54 1.21 -21.99 -21.63
N LEU A 55 1.36 -21.01 -22.53
CA LEU A 55 1.88 -19.70 -22.14
C LEU A 55 0.99 -19.00 -21.09
N SER A 56 -0.34 -19.14 -21.24
CA SER A 56 -1.30 -18.55 -20.29
C SER A 56 -1.28 -19.25 -18.94
N THR A 57 -1.21 -20.58 -18.92
CA THR A 57 -1.09 -21.34 -17.67
C THR A 57 0.22 -21.00 -16.93
N ASP A 58 1.34 -21.03 -17.66
CA ASP A 58 2.66 -20.73 -17.09
C ASP A 58 2.71 -19.29 -16.49
N LEU A 59 2.11 -18.31 -17.15
CA LEU A 59 2.07 -16.94 -16.63
C LEU A 59 1.09 -16.78 -15.47
N THR A 60 -0.03 -17.49 -15.50
CA THR A 60 -0.98 -17.56 -14.37
C THR A 60 -0.30 -18.11 -13.13
N ASP A 61 0.43 -19.22 -13.24
CA ASP A 61 1.15 -19.83 -12.12
C ASP A 61 2.21 -18.87 -11.55
N LYS A 62 2.94 -18.17 -12.41
CA LYS A 62 3.90 -17.14 -11.98
C LYS A 62 3.22 -16.01 -11.22
N PHE A 63 2.08 -15.54 -11.70
CA PHE A 63 1.32 -14.48 -11.06
C PHE A 63 0.79 -14.90 -9.68
N GLU A 64 0.18 -16.08 -9.57
CA GLU A 64 -0.32 -16.59 -8.29
C GLU A 64 0.81 -16.90 -7.31
N ASN A 65 1.96 -17.36 -7.78
CA ASN A 65 3.14 -17.52 -6.93
C ASN A 65 3.63 -16.20 -6.31
N VAL A 66 3.48 -15.07 -7.01
CA VAL A 66 3.79 -13.76 -6.40
C VAL A 66 2.82 -13.46 -5.26
N ARG A 67 1.53 -13.76 -5.43
CA ARG A 67 0.50 -13.59 -4.40
C ARG A 67 0.82 -14.43 -3.16
N ILE A 68 1.16 -15.71 -3.34
CA ILE A 68 1.56 -16.62 -2.26
C ILE A 68 2.82 -16.11 -1.53
N LYS A 69 3.83 -15.64 -2.28
CA LYS A 69 5.04 -15.07 -1.67
C LYS A 69 4.75 -13.80 -0.88
N THR A 70 3.87 -12.94 -1.41
CA THR A 70 3.46 -11.71 -0.72
C THR A 70 2.72 -12.02 0.57
N SER A 71 1.77 -12.97 0.56
CA SER A 71 1.03 -13.37 1.76
C SER A 71 1.96 -13.87 2.86
N LYS A 72 2.94 -14.70 2.51
CA LYS A 72 3.96 -15.18 3.46
C LYS A 72 4.85 -14.07 3.98
N TYR A 73 5.24 -13.12 3.13
CA TYR A 73 6.11 -12.02 3.51
C TYR A 73 5.48 -11.08 4.52
N ILE A 74 4.18 -10.78 4.38
CA ILE A 74 3.43 -9.92 5.30
C ILE A 74 2.69 -10.71 6.39
N ASN A 75 2.90 -12.02 6.48
CA ASN A 75 2.23 -12.91 7.44
C ASN A 75 0.70 -12.85 7.37
N ALA A 76 0.15 -12.80 6.15
CA ALA A 76 -1.29 -12.89 5.93
C ALA A 76 -1.76 -14.36 6.07
N GLU A 77 -2.98 -14.56 6.55
CA GLU A 77 -3.55 -15.89 6.75
C GLU A 77 -3.71 -16.69 5.46
N SER A 78 -3.95 -16.00 4.34
CA SER A 78 -4.16 -16.62 3.03
C SER A 78 -3.70 -15.68 1.91
N GLU A 79 -3.29 -16.27 0.79
CA GLU A 79 -3.04 -15.53 -0.47
C GLU A 79 -4.30 -14.83 -1.00
N ASN A 80 -5.49 -15.33 -0.65
CA ASN A 80 -6.77 -14.70 -1.01
C ASN A 80 -6.99 -13.35 -0.32
N ASN A 81 -6.24 -13.08 0.77
CA ASN A 81 -6.29 -11.79 1.47
C ASN A 81 -5.40 -10.72 0.81
N ILE A 82 -4.72 -11.06 -0.29
CA ILE A 82 -3.83 -10.13 -0.99
C ILE A 82 -4.55 -9.47 -2.17
N VAL A 83 -4.63 -8.16 -2.14
CA VAL A 83 -5.14 -7.34 -3.25
C VAL A 83 -4.02 -6.42 -3.72
N PHE A 84 -3.59 -6.59 -4.97
CA PHE A 84 -2.60 -5.71 -5.59
C PHE A 84 -3.26 -4.44 -6.11
N THR A 85 -2.69 -3.30 -5.78
CA THR A 85 -3.11 -1.96 -6.23
C THR A 85 -1.92 -1.23 -6.86
N LYS A 86 -2.20 -0.15 -7.57
CA LYS A 86 -1.14 0.66 -8.22
C LYS A 86 -0.32 1.46 -7.21
N SER A 87 -0.92 1.76 -6.05
CA SER A 87 -0.29 2.62 -5.04
C SER A 87 -1.00 2.48 -3.68
N ALA A 88 -0.36 2.95 -2.61
CA ALA A 88 -0.99 3.10 -1.31
C ALA A 88 -2.24 4.00 -1.37
N THR A 89 -2.20 5.06 -2.20
CA THR A 89 -3.37 5.93 -2.41
C THR A 89 -4.58 5.15 -2.93
N GLU A 90 -4.39 4.28 -3.93
CA GLU A 90 -5.48 3.44 -4.45
C GLU A 90 -5.96 2.44 -3.38
N ALA A 91 -5.04 1.81 -2.65
CA ALA A 91 -5.38 0.86 -1.58
C ALA A 91 -6.23 1.52 -0.48
N ILE A 92 -5.82 2.70 0.00
CA ILE A 92 -6.56 3.43 1.02
C ILE A 92 -7.93 3.88 0.51
N ASN A 93 -8.03 4.38 -0.73
CA ASN A 93 -9.32 4.73 -1.32
C ASN A 93 -10.25 3.52 -1.43
N LEU A 94 -9.73 2.36 -1.83
CA LEU A 94 -10.48 1.11 -1.90
C LEU A 94 -11.01 0.71 -0.51
N VAL A 95 -10.14 0.68 0.50
CA VAL A 95 -10.53 0.37 1.88
C VAL A 95 -11.56 1.37 2.38
N THR A 96 -11.30 2.67 2.24
CA THR A 96 -12.20 3.72 2.68
C THR A 96 -13.58 3.58 2.06
N SER A 97 -13.64 3.38 0.75
CA SER A 97 -14.91 3.23 0.02
C SER A 97 -15.69 2.00 0.50
N CYS A 98 -15.06 0.83 0.48
CA CYS A 98 -15.72 -0.42 0.85
C CYS A 98 -16.10 -0.46 2.33
N PHE A 99 -15.20 -0.05 3.22
CA PHE A 99 -15.43 -0.09 4.66
C PHE A 99 -16.49 0.92 5.08
N SER A 100 -16.41 2.17 4.59
CA SER A 100 -17.38 3.19 4.96
C SER A 100 -18.78 2.87 4.46
N GLU A 101 -18.90 2.25 3.28
CA GLU A 101 -20.22 1.88 2.74
C GLU A 101 -20.89 0.77 3.55
N LYS A 102 -20.08 -0.20 4.01
CA LYS A 102 -20.61 -1.41 4.67
C LYS A 102 -20.73 -1.29 6.18
N TYR A 103 -19.85 -0.51 6.83
CA TYR A 103 -19.67 -0.59 8.28
C TYR A 103 -19.77 0.76 9.02
N LEU A 104 -19.88 1.90 8.31
CA LEU A 104 -19.93 3.21 8.95
C LEU A 104 -21.30 3.88 8.76
N ASP A 105 -21.88 4.30 9.86
CA ASP A 105 -23.13 5.05 9.91
C ASP A 105 -22.93 6.44 10.54
N ARG A 106 -24.00 7.23 10.52
CA ARG A 106 -24.03 8.55 11.15
C ARG A 106 -23.75 8.45 12.66
N GLY A 107 -22.71 9.15 13.09
CA GLY A 107 -22.31 9.20 14.50
C GLY A 107 -21.18 8.26 14.87
N ASP A 108 -20.80 7.33 13.98
CA ASP A 108 -19.57 6.56 14.13
C ASP A 108 -18.33 7.45 13.99
N GLU A 109 -17.18 6.94 14.40
CA GLU A 109 -15.92 7.67 14.41
C GLU A 109 -14.80 6.87 13.74
N VAL A 110 -13.98 7.59 12.95
CA VAL A 110 -12.73 7.11 12.38
C VAL A 110 -11.61 7.94 12.98
N LEU A 111 -10.63 7.28 13.60
CA LEU A 111 -9.45 7.94 14.15
C LEU A 111 -8.34 8.01 13.12
N LEU A 112 -7.77 9.19 12.94
CA LEU A 112 -6.59 9.48 12.10
C LEU A 112 -5.57 10.26 12.90
N SER A 113 -4.27 10.10 12.62
CA SER A 113 -3.27 10.99 13.25
C SER A 113 -3.07 12.27 12.43
N TYR A 114 -2.57 13.33 13.08
CA TYR A 114 -2.12 14.54 12.37
C TYR A 114 -0.86 14.29 11.51
N LEU A 115 -0.19 13.15 11.66
CA LEU A 115 0.99 12.80 10.85
C LEU A 115 0.63 12.20 9.49
N GLU A 116 -0.66 11.93 9.23
CA GLU A 116 -1.05 11.20 8.04
C GLU A 116 -0.75 11.93 6.74
N HIS A 117 -0.33 11.16 5.75
CA HIS A 117 -0.25 11.64 4.39
C HIS A 117 -1.68 11.93 3.85
N HIS A 118 -1.81 12.91 2.96
CA HIS A 118 -3.10 13.29 2.35
C HIS A 118 -3.89 12.11 1.78
N SER A 119 -3.20 11.08 1.25
CA SER A 119 -3.84 9.86 0.76
C SER A 119 -4.61 9.10 1.83
N ASN A 120 -4.25 9.27 3.11
CA ASN A 120 -4.94 8.67 4.26
C ASN A 120 -5.84 9.66 5.03
N ILE A 121 -6.00 10.87 4.54
CA ILE A 121 -6.90 11.88 5.13
C ILE A 121 -8.09 12.13 4.21
N VAL A 122 -7.78 12.54 2.96
CA VAL A 122 -8.80 13.03 2.02
C VAL A 122 -9.88 12.00 1.69
N PRO A 123 -9.59 10.71 1.45
CA PRO A 123 -10.63 9.71 1.20
C PRO A 123 -11.62 9.61 2.36
N TRP A 124 -11.14 9.60 3.61
CA TRP A 124 -11.98 9.55 4.80
C TRP A 124 -12.84 10.81 4.94
N GLN A 125 -12.29 12.00 4.63
CA GLN A 125 -13.06 13.24 4.64
C GLN A 125 -14.22 13.22 3.64
N ILE A 126 -13.96 12.73 2.41
CA ILE A 126 -14.98 12.58 1.37
C ILE A 126 -16.05 11.59 1.82
N ALA A 127 -15.66 10.44 2.35
CA ALA A 127 -16.59 9.43 2.84
C ALA A 127 -17.40 9.93 4.04
N ALA A 128 -16.78 10.63 4.99
CA ALA A 128 -17.45 11.22 6.16
C ALA A 128 -18.53 12.23 5.74
N LYS A 129 -18.21 13.10 4.77
CA LYS A 129 -19.18 14.04 4.21
C LYS A 129 -20.40 13.35 3.60
N LYS A 130 -20.18 12.20 2.94
CA LYS A 130 -21.23 11.41 2.28
C LYS A 130 -22.07 10.61 3.27
N ARG A 131 -21.46 10.02 4.28
CA ARG A 131 -22.07 9.03 5.19
C ARG A 131 -22.48 9.63 6.54
N GLY A 132 -21.87 10.73 6.95
CA GLY A 132 -22.19 11.43 8.21
C GLY A 132 -21.47 10.91 9.46
N PHE A 133 -20.48 10.02 9.32
CA PHE A 133 -19.56 9.68 10.41
C PHE A 133 -18.57 10.81 10.66
N LYS A 134 -17.87 10.75 11.78
CA LYS A 134 -16.89 11.79 12.19
C LYS A 134 -15.45 11.29 12.02
N ILE A 135 -14.57 12.21 11.69
CA ILE A 135 -13.13 12.00 11.78
C ILE A 135 -12.66 12.61 13.09
N VAL A 136 -11.94 11.85 13.88
CA VAL A 136 -11.32 12.28 15.14
C VAL A 136 -9.81 12.24 14.95
N ALA A 137 -9.17 13.39 15.03
CA ALA A 137 -7.73 13.49 14.87
C ALA A 137 -7.01 13.19 16.18
N ILE A 138 -5.98 12.36 16.12
CA ILE A 138 -5.07 12.04 17.22
C ILE A 138 -3.92 13.04 17.19
N ASP A 139 -3.61 13.67 18.33
CA ASP A 139 -2.55 14.64 18.45
C ASP A 139 -1.16 14.01 18.35
N ILE A 140 -0.16 14.86 18.18
CA ILE A 140 1.25 14.48 18.07
C ILE A 140 2.06 15.19 19.15
N ASN A 141 3.06 14.50 19.66
CA ASN A 141 4.03 15.04 20.60
C ASN A 141 4.98 16.03 19.91
N LYS A 142 5.67 16.84 20.70
CA LYS A 142 6.68 17.78 20.20
C LYS A 142 7.82 17.11 19.41
N GLU A 143 8.10 15.87 19.74
CA GLU A 143 9.11 15.02 19.11
C GLU A 143 8.65 14.44 17.75
N GLY A 144 7.40 14.68 17.35
CA GLY A 144 6.83 14.18 16.09
C GLY A 144 6.34 12.73 16.17
N SER A 145 6.12 12.19 17.35
CA SER A 145 5.44 10.89 17.55
C SER A 145 3.95 11.08 17.84
N ILE A 146 3.16 10.02 17.62
CA ILE A 146 1.75 10.00 18.01
C ILE A 146 1.62 10.15 19.53
N ASP A 147 0.72 11.01 19.97
CA ASP A 147 0.37 11.13 21.40
C ASP A 147 -0.52 9.95 21.80
N TYR A 148 0.08 8.98 22.47
CA TYR A 148 -0.62 7.76 22.87
C TYR A 148 -1.69 8.01 23.94
N ASP A 149 -1.49 8.97 24.84
CA ASP A 149 -2.48 9.31 25.87
C ASP A 149 -3.71 9.97 25.24
N ASP A 150 -3.50 10.84 24.25
CA ASP A 150 -4.58 11.43 23.48
C ASP A 150 -5.32 10.39 22.64
N PHE A 151 -4.59 9.44 22.02
CA PHE A 151 -5.21 8.31 21.31
C PHE A 151 -6.13 7.50 22.23
N VAL A 152 -5.63 7.08 23.41
CA VAL A 152 -6.43 6.29 24.35
C VAL A 152 -7.64 7.07 24.85
N LYS A 153 -7.50 8.37 25.09
CA LYS A 153 -8.59 9.27 25.52
C LYS A 153 -9.68 9.40 24.44
N LYS A 154 -9.30 9.42 23.17
CA LYS A 154 -10.22 9.57 22.03
C LYS A 154 -10.87 8.25 21.62
N LEU A 155 -10.29 7.11 21.97
CA LEU A 155 -10.84 5.80 21.68
C LEU A 155 -12.11 5.54 22.52
N ASN A 156 -13.21 5.21 21.83
CA ASN A 156 -14.49 4.97 22.51
C ASN A 156 -15.39 3.99 21.69
N SER A 157 -16.58 3.69 22.18
CA SER A 157 -17.51 2.73 21.57
C SER A 157 -18.00 3.11 20.17
N LYS A 158 -17.86 4.38 19.77
CA LYS A 158 -18.22 4.87 18.42
C LYS A 158 -17.05 4.70 17.45
N THR A 159 -15.83 4.47 17.93
CA THR A 159 -14.68 4.23 17.07
C THR A 159 -14.83 2.91 16.33
N LYS A 160 -14.92 2.97 15.01
CA LYS A 160 -15.08 1.80 14.14
C LYS A 160 -13.85 1.51 13.30
N PHE A 161 -13.01 2.51 13.08
CA PHE A 161 -11.80 2.37 12.28
C PHE A 161 -10.69 3.27 12.81
N ILE A 162 -9.47 2.79 12.73
CA ILE A 162 -8.25 3.54 13.03
C ILE A 162 -7.34 3.40 11.81
N SER A 163 -6.91 4.52 11.25
CA SER A 163 -6.02 4.56 10.09
C SER A 163 -4.82 5.45 10.40
N ILE A 164 -3.67 4.83 10.67
CA ILE A 164 -2.41 5.48 11.08
C ILE A 164 -1.24 4.81 10.40
#